data_c4858fbe43d0e9d66b77ce1d7754ba73
#
_entry.id   c4858fbe43d0e9d66b77ce1d7754ba73
#
_cell.length_a   1.000
_cell.length_b   1.000
_cell.length_c   1.000
_cell.angle_alpha   90.00
_cell.angle_beta   90.00
_cell.angle_gamma   90.00
#
_symmetry.space_group_name_H-M   'P 1'
#
loop_
_entity.id
_entity.type
_entity.pdbx_description
1 polymer ?
#
loop_
_entity_poly.entity_id
_entity_poly.type
_entity_poly.pdbx_seq_one_letter_code
_entity_poly.pdbx_strand_id
1 'polypeptide(L)'
;MNILITGGTGLIGSRLTELLRQRGHRVSHLGRVRRDGEIPSYTWSIEQHQIDPEAFEGMDTIVHLAGAGIADKPWTVERKREILESRTNSTRLLVEVLRKTSHNIKTVVTASAIGYYGFENREEVFTEDSEAGKDFLANVTLRWEREADAFDELGMRAVKIRIGIVLSKTGG
;
A
#
# COMPACT_ATOMS: atom_id res chain seq x y z
N MET A 1 -14.19 13.44 1.57
CA MET A 1 -12.84 13.35 0.98
C MET A 1 -12.91 12.51 -0.29
N ASN A 2 -12.00 12.75 -1.22
CA ASN A 2 -11.81 11.93 -2.41
C ASN A 2 -10.56 11.06 -2.20
N ILE A 3 -10.73 9.75 -2.21
CA ILE A 3 -9.71 8.80 -1.76
C ILE A 3 -9.37 7.84 -2.90
N LEU A 4 -8.10 7.79 -3.27
CA LEU A 4 -7.58 6.82 -4.22
C LEU A 4 -7.02 5.61 -3.47
N ILE A 5 -7.49 4.40 -3.77
CA ILE A 5 -7.03 3.18 -3.11
C ILE A 5 -6.28 2.30 -4.12
N THR A 6 -5.01 2.00 -3.86
CA THR A 6 -4.32 0.92 -4.56
C THR A 6 -4.58 -0.40 -3.85
N GLY A 7 -4.72 -1.49 -4.60
CA GLY A 7 -5.13 -2.76 -3.99
C GLY A 7 -6.58 -2.77 -3.49
N GLY A 8 -7.43 -1.86 -3.98
CA GLY A 8 -8.83 -1.69 -3.58
C GLY A 8 -9.71 -2.93 -3.76
N THR A 9 -9.29 -3.89 -4.58
CA THR A 9 -10.02 -5.17 -4.81
C THR A 9 -9.54 -6.32 -3.92
N GLY A 10 -8.51 -6.09 -3.11
CA GLY A 10 -8.02 -7.07 -2.13
C GLY A 10 -8.91 -7.15 -0.89
N LEU A 11 -8.57 -8.06 0.03
CA LEU A 11 -9.34 -8.33 1.25
C LEU A 11 -9.61 -7.06 2.06
N ILE A 12 -8.58 -6.31 2.39
CA ILE A 12 -8.70 -5.07 3.16
C ILE A 12 -9.31 -3.97 2.29
N GLY A 13 -8.83 -3.83 1.05
CA GLY A 13 -9.21 -2.74 0.16
C GLY A 13 -10.70 -2.72 -0.19
N SER A 14 -11.30 -3.89 -0.45
CA SER A 14 -12.73 -4.01 -0.74
C SER A 14 -13.59 -3.61 0.46
N ARG A 15 -13.24 -4.11 1.65
CA ARG A 15 -13.98 -3.74 2.87
C ARG A 15 -13.80 -2.27 3.24
N LEU A 16 -12.60 -1.73 3.09
CA LEU A 16 -12.32 -0.33 3.31
C LEU A 16 -13.11 0.56 2.33
N THR A 17 -13.16 0.17 1.06
CA THR A 17 -13.96 0.87 0.04
C THR A 17 -15.43 0.98 0.44
N GLU A 18 -16.02 -0.14 0.86
CA GLU A 18 -17.40 -0.18 1.32
C GLU A 18 -17.63 0.79 2.50
N LEU A 19 -16.80 0.69 3.54
CA LEU A 19 -16.92 1.51 4.75
C LEU A 19 -16.74 3.01 4.47
N LEU A 20 -15.81 3.37 3.61
CA LEU A 20 -15.57 4.78 3.26
C LEU A 20 -16.75 5.34 2.46
N ARG A 21 -17.30 4.58 1.51
CA ARG A 21 -18.50 5.00 0.76
C ARG A 21 -19.71 5.16 1.66
N GLN A 22 -19.94 4.26 2.61
CA GLN A 22 -21.01 4.37 3.61
C GLN A 22 -20.88 5.64 4.47
N ARG A 23 -19.65 6.14 4.67
CA ARG A 23 -19.38 7.39 5.39
C ARG A 23 -19.41 8.64 4.47
N GLY A 24 -19.84 8.50 3.23
CA GLY A 24 -20.00 9.61 2.29
C GLY A 24 -18.72 10.07 1.61
N HIS A 25 -17.63 9.27 1.67
CA HIS A 25 -16.40 9.56 0.92
C HIS A 25 -16.53 9.08 -0.54
N ARG A 26 -15.89 9.79 -1.45
CA ARG A 26 -15.70 9.32 -2.83
C ARG A 26 -14.46 8.46 -2.89
N VAL A 27 -14.59 7.27 -3.44
CA VAL A 27 -13.49 6.30 -3.53
C VAL A 27 -13.26 5.97 -4.99
N SER A 28 -11.99 5.96 -5.40
CA SER A 28 -11.52 5.46 -6.69
C SER A 28 -10.44 4.42 -6.47
N HIS A 29 -10.27 3.50 -7.42
CA HIS A 29 -9.25 2.48 -7.36
C HIS A 29 -8.14 2.72 -8.38
N LEU A 30 -6.91 2.41 -8.00
CA LEU A 30 -5.76 2.33 -8.88
C LEU A 30 -5.25 0.88 -8.89
N GLY A 31 -5.24 0.26 -10.06
CA GLY A 31 -4.88 -1.15 -10.20
C GLY A 31 -4.22 -1.48 -11.53
N ARG A 32 -3.83 -2.74 -11.72
CA ARG A 32 -3.20 -3.22 -12.96
C ARG A 32 -4.16 -3.33 -14.14
N VAL A 33 -5.44 -3.41 -13.84
CA VAL A 33 -6.51 -3.58 -14.83
C VAL A 33 -7.62 -2.61 -14.49
N ARG A 34 -8.11 -1.90 -15.50
CA ARG A 34 -9.31 -1.06 -15.37
C ARG A 34 -10.52 -1.96 -15.16
N ARG A 35 -11.39 -1.57 -14.26
CA ARG A 35 -12.63 -2.29 -13.96
C ARG A 35 -13.83 -1.39 -14.23
N ASP A 36 -14.80 -1.93 -14.93
CA ASP A 36 -16.08 -1.28 -15.09
C ASP A 36 -16.93 -1.47 -13.83
N GLY A 37 -17.66 -0.44 -13.42
CA GLY A 37 -18.53 -0.50 -12.24
C GLY A 37 -18.76 0.86 -11.60
N GLU A 38 -19.43 0.87 -10.45
CA GLU A 38 -19.75 2.10 -9.71
C GLU A 38 -18.55 2.83 -9.11
N ILE A 39 -17.39 2.14 -8.99
CA ILE A 39 -16.19 2.71 -8.42
C ILE A 39 -15.26 3.08 -9.57
N PRO A 40 -14.94 4.39 -9.76
CA PRO A 40 -13.98 4.81 -10.76
C PRO A 40 -12.67 4.04 -10.61
N SER A 41 -12.12 3.57 -11.72
CA SER A 41 -10.94 2.72 -11.74
C SER A 41 -9.93 3.24 -12.75
N TYR A 42 -8.70 3.42 -12.29
CA TYR A 42 -7.54 3.85 -13.06
C TYR A 42 -6.50 2.74 -13.12
N THR A 43 -5.59 2.83 -14.08
CA THR A 43 -4.56 1.83 -14.28
C THR A 43 -3.16 2.35 -13.98
N TRP A 44 -2.31 1.43 -13.58
CA TRP A 44 -0.87 1.61 -13.53
C TRP A 44 -0.11 0.40 -14.09
N SER A 45 1.10 0.65 -14.54
CA SER A 45 2.08 -0.38 -14.90
C SER A 45 3.40 -0.08 -14.20
N ILE A 46 3.78 -0.94 -13.26
CA ILE A 46 5.06 -0.80 -12.54
C ILE A 46 6.22 -1.03 -13.49
N GLU A 47 6.08 -1.99 -14.43
CA GLU A 47 7.11 -2.31 -15.43
C GLU A 47 7.35 -1.17 -16.42
N GLN A 48 6.29 -0.48 -16.83
CA GLN A 48 6.35 0.64 -17.77
C GLN A 48 6.55 2.00 -17.09
N HIS A 49 6.64 2.03 -15.75
CA HIS A 49 6.71 3.26 -14.96
C HIS A 49 5.61 4.26 -15.30
N GLN A 50 4.36 3.78 -15.45
CA GLN A 50 3.22 4.60 -15.84
C GLN A 50 2.07 4.49 -14.85
N ILE A 51 1.42 5.63 -14.61
CA ILE A 51 0.13 5.73 -13.91
C ILE A 51 -0.78 6.57 -14.79
N ASP A 52 -2.05 6.17 -14.91
CA ASP A 52 -3.09 6.94 -15.56
C ASP A 52 -3.09 8.38 -14.98
N PRO A 53 -2.85 9.42 -15.78
CA PRO A 53 -2.72 10.79 -15.28
C PRO A 53 -3.96 11.29 -14.53
N GLU A 54 -5.14 10.84 -14.93
CA GLU A 54 -6.41 11.22 -14.30
C GLU A 54 -6.58 10.63 -12.90
N ALA A 55 -5.75 9.64 -12.51
CA ALA A 55 -5.87 8.94 -11.23
C ALA A 55 -5.74 9.87 -10.01
N PHE A 56 -5.04 10.98 -10.15
CA PHE A 56 -4.78 11.93 -9.07
C PHE A 56 -5.69 13.16 -9.08
N GLU A 57 -6.51 13.31 -10.13
CA GLU A 57 -7.37 14.48 -10.28
C GLU A 57 -8.41 14.57 -9.18
N GLY A 58 -8.40 15.68 -8.46
CA GLY A 58 -9.34 15.94 -7.37
C GLY A 58 -9.19 15.02 -6.15
N MET A 59 -8.13 14.23 -6.05
CA MET A 59 -7.89 13.37 -4.88
C MET A 59 -7.26 14.13 -3.72
N ASP A 60 -7.73 13.82 -2.51
CA ASP A 60 -7.21 14.40 -1.25
C ASP A 60 -6.24 13.45 -0.55
N THR A 61 -6.45 12.15 -0.70
CA THR A 61 -5.78 11.10 0.07
C THR A 61 -5.52 9.88 -0.80
N ILE A 62 -4.34 9.27 -0.63
CA ILE A 62 -4.05 7.93 -1.17
C ILE A 62 -4.04 6.92 -0.01
N VAL A 63 -4.67 5.76 -0.23
CA VAL A 63 -4.51 4.58 0.62
C VAL A 63 -3.79 3.50 -0.21
N HIS A 64 -2.53 3.25 0.12
CA HIS A 64 -1.67 2.34 -0.63
C HIS A 64 -1.61 0.97 0.03
N LEU A 65 -2.39 0.01 -0.51
CA LEU A 65 -2.49 -1.37 -0.01
C LEU A 65 -1.95 -2.41 -1.01
N ALA A 66 -1.45 -1.97 -2.17
CA ALA A 66 -1.00 -2.90 -3.20
C ALA A 66 0.27 -3.64 -2.77
N GLY A 67 0.28 -4.94 -3.01
CA GLY A 67 1.42 -5.82 -2.75
C GLY A 67 1.06 -7.26 -3.11
N ALA A 68 2.04 -8.07 -3.49
CA ALA A 68 1.83 -9.50 -3.71
C ALA A 68 1.51 -10.21 -2.39
N GLY A 69 0.58 -11.15 -2.39
CA GLY A 69 0.24 -11.95 -1.22
C GLY A 69 1.47 -12.69 -0.67
N ILE A 70 1.58 -12.82 0.63
CA ILE A 70 2.75 -13.44 1.28
C ILE A 70 2.57 -14.95 1.38
N ALA A 71 1.33 -15.40 1.61
CA ALA A 71 1.00 -16.80 1.88
C ALA A 71 0.54 -17.59 0.64
N ASP A 72 0.42 -16.96 -0.53
CA ASP A 72 -0.19 -17.58 -1.72
C ASP A 72 0.66 -18.69 -2.33
N LYS A 73 1.98 -18.64 -2.14
CA LYS A 73 2.94 -19.54 -2.79
C LYS A 73 4.15 -19.80 -1.88
N PRO A 74 4.86 -20.94 -2.06
CA PRO A 74 6.13 -21.18 -1.36
C PRO A 74 7.16 -20.08 -1.61
N TRP A 75 8.00 -19.79 -0.63
CA TRP A 75 8.98 -18.71 -0.66
C TRP A 75 10.28 -19.13 -1.38
N THR A 76 10.21 -19.29 -2.68
CA THR A 76 11.40 -19.40 -3.53
C THR A 76 12.15 -18.05 -3.57
N VAL A 77 13.35 -18.04 -4.13
CA VAL A 77 14.14 -16.82 -4.33
C VAL A 77 13.36 -15.79 -5.16
N GLU A 78 12.74 -16.25 -6.25
CA GLU A 78 11.91 -15.42 -7.15
C GLU A 78 10.69 -14.87 -6.41
N ARG A 79 10.01 -15.71 -5.60
CA ARG A 79 8.85 -15.26 -4.83
C ARG A 79 9.21 -14.24 -3.77
N LYS A 80 10.33 -14.43 -3.07
CA LYS A 80 10.84 -13.45 -2.10
C LYS A 80 11.13 -12.11 -2.78
N ARG A 81 11.73 -12.14 -3.97
CA ARG A 81 11.96 -10.93 -4.76
C ARG A 81 10.66 -10.26 -5.15
N GLU A 82 9.67 -11.02 -5.66
CA GLU A 82 8.35 -10.50 -6.01
C GLU A 82 7.65 -9.85 -4.81
N ILE A 83 7.69 -10.47 -3.64
CA ILE A 83 7.11 -9.94 -2.40
C ILE A 83 7.74 -8.58 -2.05
N LEU A 84 9.04 -8.44 -2.14
CA LEU A 84 9.74 -7.19 -1.90
C LEU A 84 9.42 -6.14 -2.97
N GLU A 85 9.66 -6.47 -4.23
CA GLU A 85 9.57 -5.53 -5.35
C GLU A 85 8.15 -5.04 -5.59
N SER A 86 7.14 -5.89 -5.40
CA SER A 86 5.74 -5.46 -5.53
C SER A 86 5.36 -4.32 -4.58
N ARG A 87 6.05 -4.18 -3.45
CA ARG A 87 5.83 -3.13 -2.45
C ARG A 87 6.72 -1.92 -2.69
N THR A 88 8.02 -2.15 -2.79
CA THR A 88 8.98 -1.05 -2.97
C THR A 88 8.81 -0.35 -4.30
N ASN A 89 8.67 -1.09 -5.41
CA ASN A 89 8.54 -0.49 -6.74
C ASN A 89 7.19 0.22 -6.93
N SER A 90 6.10 -0.32 -6.37
CA SER A 90 4.80 0.37 -6.44
C SER A 90 4.80 1.68 -5.64
N THR A 91 5.40 1.69 -4.45
CA THR A 91 5.53 2.90 -3.63
C THR A 91 6.40 3.93 -4.33
N ARG A 92 7.56 3.50 -4.86
CA ARG A 92 8.48 4.37 -5.61
C ARG A 92 7.81 4.98 -6.83
N LEU A 93 7.07 4.18 -7.61
CA LEU A 93 6.34 4.69 -8.78
C LEU A 93 5.34 5.79 -8.40
N LEU A 94 4.58 5.60 -7.29
CA LEU A 94 3.67 6.64 -6.80
C LEU A 94 4.43 7.94 -6.46
N VAL A 95 5.54 7.84 -5.73
CA VAL A 95 6.38 9.00 -5.38
C VAL A 95 6.91 9.69 -6.62
N GLU A 96 7.46 8.94 -7.58
CA GLU A 96 8.03 9.49 -8.82
C GLU A 96 7.00 10.23 -9.66
N VAL A 97 5.80 9.67 -9.81
CA VAL A 97 4.75 10.30 -10.60
C VAL A 97 4.16 11.50 -9.88
N LEU A 98 3.89 11.40 -8.57
CA LEU A 98 3.39 12.54 -7.77
C LEU A 98 4.38 13.71 -7.77
N ARG A 99 5.69 13.45 -7.74
CA ARG A 99 6.72 14.51 -7.83
C ARG A 99 6.63 15.33 -9.15
N LYS A 100 6.12 14.72 -10.21
CA LYS A 100 6.06 15.32 -11.56
C LYS A 100 4.67 15.81 -11.96
N THR A 101 3.65 15.49 -11.16
CA THR A 101 2.25 15.77 -11.48
C THR A 101 1.70 16.82 -10.51
N SER A 102 0.90 17.76 -11.03
CA SER A 102 0.15 18.68 -10.16
C SER A 102 -0.99 17.91 -9.48
N HIS A 103 -1.08 17.98 -8.17
CA HIS A 103 -2.12 17.30 -7.38
C HIS A 103 -2.44 18.04 -6.08
N ASN A 104 -3.57 17.68 -5.47
CA ASN A 104 -4.01 18.23 -4.17
C ASN A 104 -3.89 17.23 -3.01
N ILE A 105 -3.21 16.11 -3.23
CA ILE A 105 -3.06 15.05 -2.24
C ILE A 105 -2.21 15.56 -1.08
N LYS A 106 -2.76 15.45 0.14
CA LYS A 106 -2.11 15.90 1.38
C LYS A 106 -1.69 14.76 2.29
N THR A 107 -2.30 13.59 2.10
CA THR A 107 -2.07 12.45 2.99
C THR A 107 -1.92 11.17 2.19
N VAL A 108 -0.92 10.39 2.54
CA VAL A 108 -0.75 9.02 2.04
C VAL A 108 -0.75 8.07 3.23
N VAL A 109 -1.73 7.17 3.26
CA VAL A 109 -1.78 6.07 4.22
C VAL A 109 -1.27 4.84 3.51
N THR A 110 -0.12 4.32 3.90
CA THR A 110 0.45 3.10 3.30
C THR A 110 0.35 1.93 4.27
N ALA A 111 0.03 0.77 3.71
CA ALA A 111 0.18 -0.46 4.47
C ALA A 111 1.66 -0.70 4.79
N SER A 112 1.90 -1.24 5.95
CA SER A 112 3.10 -1.92 6.41
C SER A 112 2.63 -3.19 7.12
N ALA A 113 3.47 -3.86 7.91
CA ALA A 113 3.08 -5.08 8.59
C ALA A 113 3.82 -5.24 9.94
N ILE A 114 3.18 -5.94 10.88
CA ILE A 114 3.84 -6.35 12.13
C ILE A 114 5.07 -7.23 11.89
N GLY A 115 5.21 -7.81 10.69
CA GLY A 115 6.45 -8.46 10.25
C GLY A 115 7.69 -7.56 10.33
N TYR A 116 7.53 -6.24 10.48
CA TYR A 116 8.59 -5.29 10.81
C TYR A 116 9.42 -5.73 12.02
N TYR A 117 8.77 -6.26 13.05
CA TYR A 117 9.41 -6.67 14.30
C TYR A 117 10.10 -8.03 14.22
N GLY A 118 9.87 -8.79 13.14
CA GLY A 118 10.38 -10.16 12.96
C GLY A 118 9.51 -11.20 13.66
N PHE A 119 9.92 -12.47 13.49
CA PHE A 119 9.21 -13.65 14.06
C PHE A 119 9.95 -14.28 15.24
N GLU A 120 10.96 -13.63 15.80
CA GLU A 120 11.57 -14.11 17.02
C GLU A 120 10.55 -14.09 18.17
N ASN A 121 10.45 -15.22 18.87
CA ASN A 121 9.57 -15.32 20.03
C ASN A 121 10.15 -14.50 21.17
N ARG A 122 9.66 -13.29 21.36
CA ARG A 122 10.06 -12.38 22.42
C ARG A 122 8.88 -12.15 23.35
N GLU A 123 9.14 -12.11 24.63
CA GLU A 123 8.14 -11.71 25.65
C GLU A 123 7.95 -10.16 25.70
N GLU A 124 8.61 -9.45 24.80
CA GLU A 124 8.57 -8.00 24.74
C GLU A 124 7.30 -7.47 24.05
N VAL A 125 6.77 -6.38 24.57
CA VAL A 125 5.72 -5.61 23.91
C VAL A 125 6.40 -4.64 22.93
N PHE A 126 6.11 -4.81 21.64
CA PHE A 126 6.61 -3.88 20.61
C PHE A 126 5.76 -2.62 20.52
N THR A 127 6.44 -1.51 20.31
CA THR A 127 5.85 -0.20 20.02
C THR A 127 6.31 0.27 18.63
N GLU A 128 5.79 1.39 18.17
CA GLU A 128 6.20 1.97 16.89
C GLU A 128 7.68 2.34 16.86
N ASP A 129 8.28 2.65 18.02
CA ASP A 129 9.69 3.02 18.18
C ASP A 129 10.63 1.82 18.33
N SER A 130 10.09 0.59 18.44
CA SER A 130 10.90 -0.62 18.55
C SER A 130 11.69 -0.87 17.27
N GLU A 131 12.90 -1.43 17.44
CA GLU A 131 13.78 -1.76 16.32
C GLU A 131 13.17 -2.84 15.41
N ALA A 132 13.52 -2.76 14.13
CA ALA A 132 13.15 -3.79 13.17
C ALA A 132 13.83 -5.13 13.48
N GLY A 133 13.10 -6.21 13.22
CA GLY A 133 13.68 -7.57 13.25
C GLY A 133 14.72 -7.78 12.13
N LYS A 134 15.33 -8.97 12.12
CA LYS A 134 16.43 -9.30 11.18
C LYS A 134 16.07 -10.30 10.10
N ASP A 135 14.86 -10.83 10.15
CA ASP A 135 14.40 -11.83 9.17
C ASP A 135 13.99 -11.22 7.83
N PHE A 136 13.57 -12.09 6.90
CA PHE A 136 13.19 -11.68 5.55
C PHE A 136 12.01 -10.70 5.56
N LEU A 137 10.95 -10.94 6.35
CA LEU A 137 9.77 -10.07 6.36
C LEU A 137 10.05 -8.74 7.05
N ALA A 138 10.89 -8.73 8.08
CA ALA A 138 11.35 -7.49 8.69
C ALA A 138 12.14 -6.64 7.68
N ASN A 139 13.02 -7.26 6.89
CA ASN A 139 13.73 -6.56 5.82
C ASN A 139 12.78 -6.02 4.74
N VAL A 140 11.77 -6.79 4.33
CA VAL A 140 10.75 -6.34 3.36
C VAL A 140 10.01 -5.12 3.88
N THR A 141 9.49 -5.18 5.11
CA THR A 141 8.72 -4.08 5.72
C THR A 141 9.57 -2.85 5.96
N LEU A 142 10.79 -3.00 6.45
CA LEU A 142 11.72 -1.89 6.65
C LEU A 142 12.02 -1.15 5.33
N ARG A 143 12.28 -1.88 4.25
CA ARG A 143 12.53 -1.28 2.93
C ARG A 143 11.28 -0.64 2.36
N TRP A 144 10.12 -1.24 2.56
CA TRP A 144 8.85 -0.67 2.14
C TRP A 144 8.55 0.64 2.86
N GLU A 145 8.71 0.69 4.19
CA GLU A 145 8.53 1.92 4.97
C GLU A 145 9.49 3.03 4.56
N ARG A 146 10.75 2.70 4.23
CA ARG A 146 11.74 3.67 3.70
C ARG A 146 11.31 4.28 2.36
N GLU A 147 10.74 3.50 1.45
CA GLU A 147 10.20 4.07 0.21
C GLU A 147 9.01 5.02 0.50
N ALA A 148 8.23 4.73 1.54
CA ALA A 148 7.11 5.58 1.93
C ALA A 148 7.53 6.89 2.60
N ASP A 149 8.72 6.98 3.20
CA ASP A 149 9.26 8.22 3.79
C ASP A 149 9.40 9.32 2.73
N ALA A 150 9.60 8.97 1.46
CA ALA A 150 9.69 9.93 0.36
C ALA A 150 8.40 10.71 0.10
N PHE A 151 7.24 10.29 0.62
CA PHE A 151 6.02 11.11 0.57
C PHE A 151 6.10 12.33 1.47
N ASP A 152 6.76 12.23 2.65
CA ASP A 152 6.98 13.37 3.54
C ASP A 152 7.91 14.40 2.87
N GLU A 153 8.91 13.96 2.10
CA GLU A 153 9.79 14.83 1.31
C GLU A 153 9.03 15.63 0.24
N LEU A 154 7.88 15.14 -0.21
CA LEU A 154 6.98 15.84 -1.13
C LEU A 154 5.98 16.77 -0.43
N GLY A 155 6.09 16.92 0.90
CA GLY A 155 5.20 17.76 1.72
C GLY A 155 3.85 17.11 2.02
N MET A 156 3.68 15.81 1.79
CA MET A 156 2.50 15.06 2.17
C MET A 156 2.70 14.42 3.55
N ARG A 157 1.63 14.24 4.30
CA ARG A 157 1.68 13.44 5.52
C ARG A 157 1.70 11.95 5.18
N ALA A 158 2.80 11.27 5.41
CA ALA A 158 2.89 9.82 5.28
C ALA A 158 2.51 9.11 6.59
N VAL A 159 1.58 8.16 6.52
CA VAL A 159 1.16 7.32 7.65
C VAL A 159 1.40 5.86 7.28
N LYS A 160 2.26 5.18 8.01
CA LYS A 160 2.59 3.76 7.81
C LYS A 160 1.83 2.92 8.83
N ILE A 161 0.92 2.04 8.37
CA ILE A 161 0.12 1.20 9.25
C ILE A 161 0.72 -0.21 9.27
N ARG A 162 1.33 -0.62 10.38
CA ARG A 162 1.84 -1.98 10.61
C ARG A 162 0.67 -2.92 10.91
N ILE A 163 0.10 -3.47 9.84
CA ILE A 163 -1.09 -4.33 9.88
C ILE A 163 -0.71 -5.71 10.42
N GLY A 164 -1.50 -6.22 11.36
CA GLY A 164 -1.42 -7.58 11.86
C GLY A 164 -2.04 -8.60 10.90
N ILE A 165 -2.25 -9.82 11.39
CA ILE A 165 -2.96 -10.86 10.63
C ILE A 165 -4.43 -10.47 10.54
N VAL A 166 -4.92 -10.33 9.32
CA VAL A 166 -6.33 -10.00 9.05
C VAL A 166 -7.06 -11.28 8.68
N LEU A 167 -8.06 -11.63 9.47
CA LEU A 167 -8.92 -12.79 9.24
C LEU A 167 -10.30 -12.34 8.75
N SER A 168 -10.85 -13.07 7.78
CA SER A 168 -12.22 -12.87 7.31
C SER A 168 -12.87 -14.19 6.92
N LYS A 169 -14.19 -14.13 6.63
CA LYS A 169 -14.93 -15.30 6.13
C LYS A 169 -14.48 -15.77 4.74
N THR A 170 -13.77 -14.92 3.99
CA THR A 170 -13.36 -15.16 2.60
C THR A 170 -11.85 -15.30 2.41
N GLY A 171 -11.09 -15.25 3.47
CA GLY A 171 -9.64 -15.36 3.46
C GLY A 171 -8.97 -14.55 4.58
N GLY A 172 -7.65 -14.64 4.68
CA GLY A 172 -6.82 -13.94 5.66
C GLY A 172 -5.35 -14.25 5.44
#